data_38a24d8c58b1a71f0bee23d071634e0a
#
_entry.id   38a24d8c58b1a71f0bee23d071634e0a
#
_cell.length_a   1.000
_cell.length_b   1.000
_cell.length_c   1.000
_cell.angle_alpha   90.00
_cell.angle_beta   90.00
_cell.angle_gamma   90.00
#
_symmetry.space_group_name_H-M   'P 1'
#
loop_
_entity.id
_entity.type
_entity.pdbx_description
1 polymer ?
#
loop_
_entity_poly.entity_id
_entity_poly.type
_entity_poly.pdbx_seq_one_letter_code
_entity_poly.pdbx_strand_id
1 'polypeptide(L)'
;MECFPIQKIEFTKAKLQGVAGNASIEISVVHFELSLDGYSETVDTFIRLDSVRIPVNPADLKGKQFTFPINPVFGYIEGSIYFFAAHNPVDVIKIVFGEIQIDSLPITLETNWILEYERTGFKNLRKTVVTSVEL
;
A
#
# COMPACT_ATOMS: atom_id res chain seq x y z
N MET A 1 -13.45 -18.70 -5.61
CA MET A 1 -12.90 -17.32 -5.55
C MET A 1 -11.96 -17.09 -6.72
N GLU A 2 -12.00 -15.92 -7.25
CA GLU A 2 -11.18 -15.50 -8.37
C GLU A 2 -9.83 -14.94 -7.92
N CYS A 3 -8.84 -15.02 -8.80
CA CYS A 3 -7.58 -14.32 -8.60
C CYS A 3 -7.77 -12.85 -8.96
N PHE A 4 -7.34 -11.95 -8.07
CA PHE A 4 -7.33 -10.52 -8.36
C PHE A 4 -6.30 -10.24 -9.47
N PRO A 5 -6.65 -9.40 -10.47
CA PRO A 5 -5.75 -9.15 -11.61
C PRO A 5 -4.63 -8.18 -11.22
N ILE A 6 -3.76 -8.60 -10.31
CA ILE A 6 -2.71 -7.73 -9.72
C ILE A 6 -1.75 -7.20 -10.77
N GLN A 7 -1.53 -7.92 -11.87
CA GLN A 7 -0.64 -7.48 -12.94
C GLN A 7 -1.18 -6.27 -13.72
N LYS A 8 -2.48 -5.96 -13.59
CA LYS A 8 -3.07 -4.75 -14.19
C LYS A 8 -2.80 -3.50 -13.37
N ILE A 9 -2.36 -3.64 -12.13
CA ILE A 9 -2.23 -2.51 -11.20
C ILE A 9 -0.92 -1.80 -11.46
N GLU A 10 -1.01 -0.49 -11.76
CA GLU A 10 0.15 0.38 -11.91
C GLU A 10 0.17 1.37 -10.77
N PHE A 11 1.22 1.31 -9.96
CA PHE A 11 1.45 2.27 -8.88
C PHE A 11 2.20 3.46 -9.44
N THR A 12 1.75 4.68 -9.14
CA THR A 12 2.37 5.88 -9.72
C THR A 12 3.33 6.53 -8.74
N LYS A 13 2.84 7.00 -7.60
CA LYS A 13 3.67 7.71 -6.62
C LYS A 13 3.08 7.55 -5.23
N ALA A 14 3.92 7.79 -4.23
CA ALA A 14 3.51 7.79 -2.84
C ALA A 14 3.63 9.18 -2.24
N LYS A 15 2.75 9.49 -1.29
CA LYS A 15 2.82 10.68 -0.45
C LYS A 15 3.03 10.26 0.98
N LEU A 16 4.01 10.85 1.64
CA LEU A 16 4.29 10.63 3.05
C LEU A 16 3.89 11.87 3.83
N GLN A 17 3.04 11.70 4.84
CA GLN A 17 2.47 12.79 5.63
C GLN A 17 2.48 12.42 7.11
N GLY A 18 2.14 13.40 7.96
CA GLY A 18 2.03 13.17 9.39
C GLY A 18 3.28 13.60 10.15
N VAL A 19 3.50 12.98 11.28
CA VAL A 19 4.62 13.28 12.17
C VAL A 19 5.45 12.03 12.43
N ALA A 20 6.69 12.22 12.88
CA ALA A 20 7.58 11.10 13.22
C ALA A 20 6.90 10.17 14.23
N GLY A 21 6.92 8.87 13.94
CA GLY A 21 6.30 7.85 14.77
C GLY A 21 4.81 7.63 14.52
N ASN A 22 4.17 8.49 13.73
CA ASN A 22 2.75 8.35 13.36
C ASN A 22 2.53 8.94 11.97
N ALA A 23 3.10 8.30 10.98
CA ALA A 23 3.03 8.71 9.59
C ALA A 23 1.88 8.06 8.85
N SER A 24 1.49 8.67 7.73
CA SER A 24 0.55 8.11 6.77
C SER A 24 1.23 8.05 5.41
N ILE A 25 0.95 6.99 4.65
CA ILE A 25 1.45 6.84 3.28
C ILE A 25 0.26 6.56 2.38
N GLU A 26 0.19 7.32 1.29
CA GLU A 26 -0.83 7.15 0.26
C GLU A 26 -0.13 6.77 -1.04
N ILE A 27 -0.49 5.61 -1.61
CA ILE A 27 0.12 5.13 -2.85
C ILE A 27 -0.93 5.14 -3.95
N SER A 28 -0.75 6.03 -4.92
CA SER A 28 -1.70 6.21 -6.03
C SER A 28 -1.63 5.06 -7.02
N VAL A 29 -2.78 4.71 -7.57
CA VAL A 29 -2.95 3.64 -8.56
C VAL A 29 -3.60 4.23 -9.80
N VAL A 30 -3.10 3.86 -10.98
CA VAL A 30 -3.75 4.23 -12.24
C VAL A 30 -5.13 3.56 -12.29
N HIS A 31 -6.15 4.27 -12.77
CA HIS A 31 -7.49 3.71 -12.94
C HIS A 31 -7.45 2.39 -13.70
N PHE A 32 -8.24 1.43 -13.26
CA PHE A 32 -8.31 0.14 -13.92
C PHE A 32 -9.74 -0.43 -13.88
N GLU A 33 -10.04 -1.28 -14.85
CA GLU A 33 -11.31 -2.00 -14.88
C GLU A 33 -11.19 -3.27 -14.04
N LEU A 34 -12.18 -3.49 -13.18
CA LEU A 34 -12.26 -4.68 -12.35
C LEU A 34 -13.61 -5.36 -12.55
N SER A 35 -13.58 -6.63 -12.91
CA SER A 35 -14.79 -7.40 -13.21
C SER A 35 -14.83 -8.68 -12.39
N LEU A 36 -16.03 -9.07 -11.96
CA LEU A 36 -16.28 -10.31 -11.25
C LEU A 36 -17.75 -10.70 -11.45
N ASP A 37 -17.99 -11.93 -11.92
CA ASP A 37 -19.33 -12.50 -12.05
C ASP A 37 -20.32 -11.59 -12.80
N GLY A 38 -19.88 -10.98 -13.90
CA GLY A 38 -20.71 -10.11 -14.72
C GLY A 38 -20.84 -8.69 -14.22
N TYR A 39 -20.30 -8.38 -13.04
CA TYR A 39 -20.22 -7.03 -12.53
C TYR A 39 -18.87 -6.41 -12.88
N SER A 40 -18.89 -5.18 -13.36
CA SER A 40 -17.69 -4.42 -13.72
C SER A 40 -17.73 -3.02 -13.15
N GLU A 41 -16.59 -2.51 -12.73
CA GLU A 41 -16.45 -1.08 -12.39
C GLU A 41 -15.09 -0.57 -12.80
N THR A 42 -15.02 0.73 -13.09
CA THR A 42 -13.74 1.43 -13.20
C THR A 42 -13.32 1.81 -11.80
N VAL A 43 -12.19 1.28 -11.35
CA VAL A 43 -11.69 1.52 -9.99
C VAL A 43 -10.72 2.71 -10.02
N ASP A 44 -11.05 3.72 -9.21
CA ASP A 44 -10.21 4.88 -8.93
C ASP A 44 -9.87 4.83 -7.45
N THR A 45 -8.66 4.40 -7.12
CA THR A 45 -8.31 4.11 -5.73
C THR A 45 -6.84 4.39 -5.44
N PHE A 46 -6.48 4.20 -4.19
CA PHE A 46 -5.11 4.26 -3.70
C PHE A 46 -4.97 3.31 -2.51
N ILE A 47 -3.74 2.91 -2.22
CA ILE A 47 -3.44 2.21 -0.97
C ILE A 47 -3.23 3.29 0.10
N ARG A 48 -3.95 3.19 1.21
CA ARG A 48 -3.79 4.07 2.36
C ARG A 48 -3.19 3.30 3.52
N LEU A 49 -2.09 3.82 4.05
CA LEU A 49 -1.40 3.27 5.21
C LEU A 49 -1.41 4.30 6.33
N ASP A 50 -1.95 3.94 7.48
CA ASP A 50 -1.99 4.81 8.66
C ASP A 50 -1.23 4.17 9.83
N SER A 51 -0.91 4.98 10.83
CA SER A 51 -0.20 4.54 12.03
C SER A 51 1.18 3.94 11.72
N VAL A 52 1.88 4.52 10.74
CA VAL A 52 3.18 4.03 10.34
C VAL A 52 4.26 4.60 11.26
N ARG A 53 4.94 3.73 11.98
CA ARG A 53 5.94 4.11 12.98
C ARG A 53 7.31 4.28 12.35
N ILE A 54 7.46 5.36 11.60
CA ILE A 54 8.71 5.72 10.93
C ILE A 54 8.96 7.23 11.07
N PRO A 55 10.20 7.69 10.87
CA PRO A 55 10.47 9.11 10.67
C PRO A 55 9.76 9.64 9.43
N VAL A 56 9.60 10.95 9.33
CA VAL A 56 9.00 11.60 8.15
C VAL A 56 10.00 12.48 7.39
N ASN A 57 11.15 12.76 7.98
CA ASN A 57 12.21 13.50 7.29
C ASN A 57 12.95 12.57 6.34
N PRO A 58 13.03 12.90 5.04
CA PRO A 58 13.73 12.05 4.05
C PRO A 58 15.17 11.70 4.45
N ALA A 59 15.90 12.60 5.12
CA ALA A 59 17.26 12.34 5.57
C ALA A 59 17.33 11.21 6.60
N ASP A 60 16.25 10.96 7.33
CA ASP A 60 16.17 9.89 8.33
C ASP A 60 15.64 8.58 7.75
N LEU A 61 15.16 8.60 6.51
CA LEU A 61 14.58 7.44 5.84
C LEU A 61 15.52 6.81 4.81
N LYS A 62 16.31 7.63 4.11
CA LYS A 62 17.14 7.16 3.00
C LYS A 62 18.01 5.97 3.38
N GLY A 63 18.01 4.95 2.54
CA GLY A 63 18.80 3.73 2.70
C GLY A 63 18.39 2.85 3.88
N LYS A 64 17.27 3.16 4.55
CA LYS A 64 16.83 2.41 5.73
C LYS A 64 15.69 1.47 5.41
N GLN A 65 15.55 0.44 6.25
CA GLN A 65 14.41 -0.47 6.18
C GLN A 65 13.77 -0.61 7.55
N PHE A 66 12.46 -0.85 7.53
CA PHE A 66 11.64 -1.01 8.73
C PHE A 66 10.76 -2.25 8.56
N THR A 67 10.61 -3.03 9.64
CA THR A 67 9.73 -4.18 9.66
C THR A 67 8.59 -3.94 10.63
N PHE A 68 7.44 -4.54 10.35
CA PHE A 68 6.23 -4.31 11.12
C PHE A 68 5.52 -5.62 11.44
N PRO A 69 4.87 -5.71 12.59
CA PRO A 69 4.04 -6.87 12.90
C PRO A 69 2.75 -6.85 12.07
N ILE A 70 2.12 -8.00 11.97
CA ILE A 70 0.83 -8.15 11.27
C ILE A 70 -0.29 -7.87 12.27
N ASN A 71 -1.38 -7.24 11.79
CA ASN A 71 -2.61 -7.06 12.54
C ASN A 71 -3.03 -8.41 13.20
N PRO A 72 -3.39 -8.47 14.49
CA PRO A 72 -3.68 -7.35 15.41
C PRO A 72 -2.55 -7.03 16.40
N VAL A 73 -1.33 -7.42 16.14
CA VAL A 73 -0.20 -7.18 17.05
C VAL A 73 0.11 -5.68 17.11
N PHE A 74 0.34 -5.18 18.33
CA PHE A 74 0.62 -3.76 18.54
C PHE A 74 1.77 -3.27 17.63
N GLY A 75 1.56 -2.13 17.00
CA GLY A 75 2.53 -1.54 16.09
C GLY A 75 2.35 -1.94 14.62
N TYR A 76 1.28 -2.70 14.31
CA TYR A 76 0.98 -2.99 12.91
C TYR A 76 0.54 -1.73 12.15
N ILE A 77 0.75 -1.74 10.84
CA ILE A 77 0.29 -0.67 9.96
C ILE A 77 -1.17 -0.90 9.58
N GLU A 78 -2.02 0.12 9.78
CA GLU A 78 -3.42 0.09 9.35
C GLU A 78 -3.47 0.42 7.87
N GLY A 79 -3.58 -0.60 7.02
CA GLY A 79 -3.56 -0.46 5.58
C GLY A 79 -4.82 -0.96 4.91
N SER A 80 -5.21 -0.29 3.82
CA SER A 80 -6.36 -0.70 3.02
C SER A 80 -6.28 -0.21 1.58
N ILE A 81 -7.03 -0.90 0.72
CA ILE A 81 -7.32 -0.45 -0.65
C ILE A 81 -8.83 -0.57 -0.87
N TYR A 82 -9.45 0.51 -1.38
CA TYR A 82 -10.90 0.56 -1.58
C TYR A 82 -11.28 0.16 -3.00
N PHE A 83 -12.13 -0.85 -3.11
CA PHE A 83 -12.80 -1.22 -4.37
C PHE A 83 -14.01 -2.10 -4.04
N PHE A 84 -14.95 -2.21 -4.96
CA PHE A 84 -16.19 -2.98 -4.76
C PHE A 84 -16.90 -2.61 -3.46
N ALA A 85 -16.97 -1.28 -3.19
CA ALA A 85 -17.61 -0.72 -2.00
C ALA A 85 -17.08 -1.25 -0.66
N ALA A 86 -15.82 -1.68 -0.62
CA ALA A 86 -15.20 -2.20 0.58
C ALA A 86 -13.76 -1.71 0.76
N HIS A 87 -13.38 -1.44 2.01
CA HIS A 87 -12.00 -1.21 2.39
C HIS A 87 -11.32 -2.55 2.63
N ASN A 88 -10.57 -3.02 1.66
CA ASN A 88 -9.90 -4.32 1.73
C ASN A 88 -8.58 -4.16 2.49
N PRO A 89 -8.32 -4.97 3.54
CA PRO A 89 -7.10 -4.82 4.32
C PRO A 89 -5.85 -5.11 3.50
N VAL A 90 -4.83 -4.27 3.72
CA VAL A 90 -3.49 -4.46 3.17
C VAL A 90 -2.52 -4.46 4.34
N ASP A 91 -1.94 -5.62 4.65
CA ASP A 91 -0.89 -5.74 5.66
C ASP A 91 0.44 -5.39 5.03
N VAL A 92 1.23 -4.57 5.72
CA VAL A 92 2.59 -4.22 5.31
C VAL A 92 3.55 -4.80 6.34
N ILE A 93 4.46 -5.65 5.88
CA ILE A 93 5.42 -6.31 6.76
C ILE A 93 6.81 -5.68 6.71
N LYS A 94 7.13 -4.98 5.64
CA LYS A 94 8.44 -4.35 5.46
C LYS A 94 8.36 -3.16 4.52
N ILE A 95 9.08 -2.10 4.86
CA ILE A 95 9.27 -0.93 4.00
C ILE A 95 10.77 -0.69 3.86
N VAL A 96 11.24 -0.56 2.63
CA VAL A 96 12.64 -0.28 2.29
C VAL A 96 12.69 1.04 1.53
N PHE A 97 13.52 1.97 2.01
CA PHE A 97 13.76 3.24 1.32
C PHE A 97 15.11 3.19 0.62
N GLY A 98 15.16 3.71 -0.60
CA GLY A 98 16.39 3.86 -1.36
C GLY A 98 17.10 5.17 -1.06
N GLU A 99 18.01 5.56 -1.95
CA GLU A 99 18.72 6.83 -1.82
C GLU A 99 17.89 7.97 -2.41
N ILE A 100 18.03 9.17 -1.82
CA ILE A 100 17.32 10.37 -2.28
C ILE A 100 17.74 10.69 -3.71
N GLN A 101 16.76 10.85 -4.59
CA GLN A 101 16.92 11.38 -5.93
C GLN A 101 16.65 12.89 -5.91
N ILE A 102 16.65 13.54 -7.06
CA ILE A 102 16.48 15.01 -7.14
C ILE A 102 15.22 15.48 -6.39
N ASP A 103 14.08 14.82 -6.63
CA ASP A 103 12.78 15.22 -6.08
C ASP A 103 11.96 14.04 -5.57
N SER A 104 12.60 12.91 -5.33
CA SER A 104 11.91 11.70 -4.91
C SER A 104 12.78 10.80 -4.03
N LEU A 105 12.11 9.93 -3.29
CA LEU A 105 12.73 8.90 -2.47
C LEU A 105 12.13 7.54 -2.83
N PRO A 106 12.91 6.62 -3.42
CA PRO A 106 12.40 5.30 -3.75
C PRO A 106 11.89 4.57 -2.52
N ILE A 107 10.76 3.87 -2.67
CA ILE A 107 10.15 3.08 -1.60
C ILE A 107 9.70 1.73 -2.15
N THR A 108 9.99 0.67 -1.41
CA THR A 108 9.55 -0.69 -1.72
C THR A 108 8.84 -1.26 -0.51
N LEU A 109 7.64 -1.79 -0.70
CA LEU A 109 6.82 -2.33 0.38
C LEU A 109 6.50 -3.79 0.10
N GLU A 110 6.72 -4.64 1.10
CA GLU A 110 6.26 -6.03 1.08
C GLU A 110 4.86 -6.06 1.69
N THR A 111 3.85 -6.41 0.88
CA THR A 111 2.45 -6.34 1.29
C THR A 111 1.72 -7.67 1.11
N ASN A 112 0.75 -7.90 2.00
CA ASN A 112 -0.23 -8.97 1.88
C ASN A 112 -1.61 -8.32 1.78
N TRP A 113 -2.30 -8.57 0.69
CA TRP A 113 -3.66 -8.06 0.47
C TRP A 113 -4.65 -9.12 0.92
N ILE A 114 -5.44 -8.78 1.96
CA ILE A 114 -6.35 -9.73 2.61
C ILE A 114 -7.74 -9.56 2.00
N LEU A 115 -7.86 -9.91 0.72
CA LEU A 115 -9.05 -9.66 -0.08
C LEU A 115 -10.22 -10.57 0.30
N GLU A 116 -9.97 -11.68 0.99
CA GLU A 116 -11.02 -12.61 1.43
C GLU A 116 -11.79 -12.09 2.63
N TYR A 117 -11.23 -11.12 3.38
CA TYR A 117 -11.84 -10.61 4.61
C TYR A 117 -13.20 -9.95 4.34
N GLU A 118 -13.28 -9.07 3.33
CA GLU A 118 -14.51 -8.35 2.97
C GLU A 118 -15.42 -9.14 2.03
N ARG A 119 -15.04 -10.36 1.67
CA ARG A 119 -15.81 -11.26 0.81
C ARG A 119 -16.17 -10.65 -0.55
N THR A 120 -15.24 -9.91 -1.14
CA THR A 120 -15.43 -9.32 -2.46
C THR A 120 -15.35 -10.34 -3.59
N GLY A 121 -14.94 -11.57 -3.30
CA GLY A 121 -14.85 -12.66 -4.27
C GLY A 121 -13.43 -12.96 -4.77
N PHE A 122 -12.43 -12.23 -4.30
CA PHE A 122 -11.04 -12.42 -4.69
C PHE A 122 -10.23 -13.11 -3.61
N LYS A 123 -9.23 -13.87 -4.04
CA LYS A 123 -8.27 -14.53 -3.16
C LYS A 123 -7.28 -13.52 -2.58
N ASN A 124 -6.80 -13.82 -1.38
CA ASN A 124 -5.66 -13.09 -0.81
C ASN A 124 -4.45 -13.20 -1.73
N LEU A 125 -3.59 -12.17 -1.69
CA LEU A 125 -2.38 -12.18 -2.49
C LEU A 125 -1.22 -11.48 -1.77
N ARG A 126 0.00 -11.74 -2.22
CA ARG A 126 1.20 -11.01 -1.81
C ARG A 126 1.66 -10.14 -2.95
N LYS A 127 2.11 -8.94 -2.63
CA LYS A 127 2.59 -7.99 -3.65
C LYS A 127 3.73 -7.16 -3.09
N THR A 128 4.85 -7.15 -3.81
CA THR A 128 5.91 -6.17 -3.61
C THR A 128 5.53 -4.93 -4.38
N VAL A 129 5.29 -3.83 -3.68
CA VAL A 129 4.93 -2.54 -4.28
C VAL A 129 6.19 -1.70 -4.40
N VAL A 130 6.52 -1.26 -5.60
CA VAL A 130 7.70 -0.43 -5.89
C VAL A 130 7.24 0.89 -6.46
N THR A 131 7.59 1.99 -5.80
CA THR A 131 7.24 3.33 -6.24
C THR A 131 8.24 4.35 -5.66
N SER A 132 7.88 5.62 -5.69
CA SER A 132 8.69 6.70 -5.11
C SER A 132 7.81 7.65 -4.32
N VAL A 133 8.37 8.14 -3.20
CA VAL A 133 7.76 9.20 -2.41
C VAL A 133 8.15 10.54 -3.05
N GLU A 134 7.18 11.41 -3.28
CA GLU A 134 7.44 12.78 -3.72
C GLU A 134 8.06 13.59 -2.58
N LEU A 135 9.08 14.33 -2.90
CA LEU A 135 9.75 15.22 -1.95
C LEU A 135 9.43 16.70 -2.21
#